data_58287c24b1041d4be167004352deb9bb
#
_entry.id   58287c24b1041d4be167004352deb9bb
#
_cell.length_a   1.000
_cell.length_b   1.000
_cell.length_c   1.000
_cell.angle_alpha   90.00
_cell.angle_beta   90.00
_cell.angle_gamma   90.00
#
_symmetry.space_group_name_H-M   'P 1'
#
loop_
_entity.id
_entity.type
_entity.pdbx_description
1 polymer ?
#
loop_
_entity_poly.entity_id
_entity_poly.type
_entity_poly.pdbx_seq_one_letter_code
_entity_poly.pdbx_strand_id
1 'polypeptide(L)'
;IPSGNIKKLVYFQKLGFYVVDSNIQLSLTKKMIEIKNTNVRFAEPGDEKGVRALARVAFKHNRFNSDPQISKKVACKIKEEWAGNYFSGKRGRWMVVVEYKKNIIGFLQLIRKNYKTIVIDLIAVDKKNRGKGLAKTMISYASINCLGSHEVIEVGTQIANTESLALYAKLGFSIISSSYVLHRHQ
;
A
#
# COMPACT_ATOMS: atom_id res chain seq x y z
N ILE A 1 -13.82 11.81 -0.29
CA ILE A 1 -14.88 12.42 0.54
C ILE A 1 -15.03 11.56 1.79
N PRO A 2 -14.96 12.10 3.03
CA PRO A 2 -15.25 11.34 4.25
C PRO A 2 -16.61 10.64 4.16
N SER A 3 -16.71 9.38 4.60
CA SER A 3 -17.91 8.54 4.44
C SER A 3 -19.16 9.14 5.11
N GLY A 4 -18.98 9.88 6.22
CA GLY A 4 -20.09 10.56 6.90
C GLY A 4 -20.59 11.82 6.21
N ASN A 5 -19.93 12.32 5.16
CA ASN A 5 -20.33 13.56 4.48
C ASN A 5 -21.18 13.27 3.22
N ILE A 6 -22.39 12.78 3.45
CA ILE A 6 -23.33 12.41 2.37
C ILE A 6 -23.75 13.61 1.53
N LYS A 7 -23.94 14.79 2.16
CA LYS A 7 -24.28 16.04 1.42
C LYS A 7 -23.22 16.34 0.36
N LYS A 8 -21.93 16.26 0.73
CA LYS A 8 -20.81 16.49 -0.19
C LYS A 8 -20.74 15.40 -1.27
N LEU A 9 -21.02 14.15 -0.92
CA LEU A 9 -21.06 13.05 -1.90
C LEU A 9 -22.12 13.31 -2.96
N VAL A 10 -23.36 13.61 -2.57
CA VAL A 10 -24.47 13.92 -3.47
C VAL A 10 -24.16 15.12 -4.36
N TYR A 11 -23.54 16.18 -3.77
CA TYR A 11 -23.11 17.34 -4.56
C TYR A 11 -22.16 16.96 -5.71
N PHE A 12 -21.11 16.17 -5.44
CA PHE A 12 -20.17 15.75 -6.48
C PHE A 12 -20.80 14.79 -7.49
N GLN A 13 -21.74 13.93 -7.06
CA GLN A 13 -22.46 13.08 -7.99
C GLN A 13 -23.30 13.90 -9.00
N LYS A 14 -23.94 14.99 -8.55
CA LYS A 14 -24.64 15.93 -9.45
C LYS A 14 -23.71 16.62 -10.45
N LEU A 15 -22.41 16.73 -10.14
CA LEU A 15 -21.38 17.25 -11.03
C LEU A 15 -20.78 16.18 -11.98
N GLY A 16 -21.36 14.98 -12.03
CA GLY A 16 -20.92 13.90 -12.90
C GLY A 16 -19.77 13.05 -12.32
N PHE A 17 -19.43 13.22 -11.04
CA PHE A 17 -18.52 12.30 -10.38
C PHE A 17 -19.25 11.03 -9.96
N TYR A 18 -18.58 9.88 -10.04
CA TYR A 18 -19.11 8.62 -9.53
C TYR A 18 -18.12 7.92 -8.59
N VAL A 19 -18.66 7.17 -7.65
CA VAL A 19 -17.85 6.42 -6.68
C VAL A 19 -17.19 5.24 -7.37
N VAL A 20 -15.87 5.17 -7.30
CA VAL A 20 -15.08 4.05 -7.83
C VAL A 20 -14.52 3.15 -6.74
N ASP A 21 -14.40 3.65 -5.51
CA ASP A 21 -13.83 2.89 -4.40
C ASP A 21 -14.24 3.47 -3.04
N SER A 22 -14.07 2.68 -2.00
CA SER A 22 -14.17 3.13 -0.60
C SER A 22 -12.89 2.78 0.12
N ASN A 23 -12.19 3.80 0.61
CA ASN A 23 -10.91 3.67 1.27
C ASN A 23 -11.05 3.69 2.80
N ILE A 24 -10.34 2.78 3.45
CA ILE A 24 -10.21 2.71 4.91
C ILE A 24 -8.78 3.08 5.28
N GLN A 25 -8.64 4.05 6.18
CA GLN A 25 -7.35 4.41 6.77
C GLN A 25 -7.20 3.73 8.12
N LEU A 26 -6.04 3.14 8.34
CA LEU A 26 -5.71 2.47 9.60
C LEU A 26 -4.38 3.01 10.13
N SER A 27 -4.19 2.96 11.44
CA SER A 27 -2.95 3.34 12.10
C SER A 27 -2.50 2.32 13.14
N LEU A 28 -1.20 2.23 13.33
CA LEU A 28 -0.53 1.45 14.36
C LEU A 28 0.44 2.36 15.12
N THR A 29 0.27 2.46 16.44
CA THR A 29 1.14 3.22 17.34
C THR A 29 2.11 2.35 18.13
N LYS A 30 1.91 1.04 18.10
CA LYS A 30 2.72 0.07 18.84
C LYS A 30 3.92 -0.39 18.01
N LYS A 31 5.13 -0.34 18.57
CA LYS A 31 6.29 -0.96 17.95
C LYS A 31 6.07 -2.47 17.81
N MET A 32 6.37 -2.99 16.63
CA MET A 32 6.28 -4.42 16.36
C MET A 32 7.53 -5.13 16.89
N ILE A 33 7.36 -6.39 17.28
CA ILE A 33 8.47 -7.27 17.67
C ILE A 33 9.24 -7.67 16.41
N GLU A 34 10.56 -7.69 16.51
CA GLU A 34 11.41 -8.14 15.41
C GLU A 34 11.10 -9.59 15.01
N ILE A 35 10.90 -9.78 13.72
CA ILE A 35 10.78 -11.12 13.13
C ILE A 35 12.04 -11.35 12.34
N LYS A 36 12.97 -12.15 12.90
CA LYS A 36 14.21 -12.50 12.21
C LYS A 36 13.89 -13.24 10.91
N ASN A 37 14.32 -12.66 9.82
CA ASN A 37 14.22 -13.27 8.49
C ASN A 37 15.36 -12.74 7.63
N THR A 38 16.28 -13.60 7.27
CA THR A 38 17.50 -13.25 6.52
C THR A 38 17.23 -12.81 5.08
N ASN A 39 16.02 -13.05 4.58
CA ASN A 39 15.63 -12.69 3.22
C ASN A 39 14.96 -11.32 3.11
N VAL A 40 14.85 -10.58 4.22
CA VAL A 40 14.25 -9.23 4.28
C VAL A 40 15.34 -8.20 4.44
N ARG A 41 15.38 -7.21 3.54
CA ARG A 41 16.37 -6.14 3.53
C ARG A 41 15.81 -4.87 2.91
N PHE A 42 16.53 -3.77 3.00
CA PHE A 42 16.25 -2.61 2.17
C PHE A 42 16.51 -2.90 0.69
N ALA A 43 15.73 -2.25 -0.17
CA ALA A 43 15.89 -2.37 -1.61
C ALA A 43 17.16 -1.69 -2.09
N GLU A 44 17.80 -2.31 -3.08
CA GLU A 44 18.96 -1.82 -3.82
C GLU A 44 18.56 -1.48 -5.27
N PRO A 45 19.36 -0.69 -6.01
CA PRO A 45 19.02 -0.32 -7.40
C PRO A 45 18.72 -1.52 -8.31
N GLY A 46 19.40 -2.65 -8.10
CA GLY A 46 19.20 -3.88 -8.87
C GLY A 46 17.83 -4.53 -8.70
N ASP A 47 17.09 -4.19 -7.65
CA ASP A 47 15.77 -4.74 -7.36
C ASP A 47 14.64 -4.14 -8.20
N GLU A 48 14.89 -2.99 -8.87
CA GLU A 48 13.86 -2.23 -9.58
C GLU A 48 13.05 -3.11 -10.54
N LYS A 49 13.70 -3.92 -11.36
CA LYS A 49 13.03 -4.78 -12.33
C LYS A 49 12.08 -5.77 -11.65
N GLY A 50 12.51 -6.40 -10.56
CA GLY A 50 11.71 -7.36 -9.79
C GLY A 50 10.53 -6.69 -9.09
N VAL A 51 10.74 -5.54 -8.47
CA VAL A 51 9.70 -4.75 -7.80
C VAL A 51 8.64 -4.28 -8.80
N ARG A 52 9.05 -3.72 -9.94
CA ARG A 52 8.13 -3.29 -11.01
C ARG A 52 7.28 -4.46 -11.54
N ALA A 53 7.92 -5.59 -11.82
CA ALA A 53 7.24 -6.79 -12.30
C ALA A 53 6.19 -7.29 -11.29
N LEU A 54 6.54 -7.33 -10.01
CA LEU A 54 5.61 -7.72 -8.96
C LEU A 54 4.47 -6.69 -8.79
N ALA A 55 4.78 -5.39 -8.81
CA ALA A 55 3.79 -4.33 -8.68
C ALA A 55 2.75 -4.37 -9.80
N ARG A 56 3.16 -4.68 -11.03
CA ARG A 56 2.29 -4.77 -12.19
C ARG A 56 1.14 -5.77 -12.03
N VAL A 57 1.35 -6.86 -11.27
CA VAL A 57 0.38 -7.97 -11.16
C VAL A 57 -0.26 -8.12 -9.78
N ALA A 58 0.32 -7.49 -8.74
CA ALA A 58 -0.07 -7.76 -7.37
C ALA A 58 -1.35 -7.02 -6.92
N PHE A 59 -1.59 -5.83 -7.44
CA PHE A 59 -2.65 -4.94 -6.96
C PHE A 59 -3.96 -5.14 -7.72
N LYS A 60 -4.84 -5.97 -7.19
CA LYS A 60 -6.19 -6.19 -7.74
C LYS A 60 -7.19 -5.16 -7.25
N HIS A 61 -7.17 -4.88 -5.94
CA HIS A 61 -8.05 -3.93 -5.30
C HIS A 61 -7.42 -2.54 -5.31
N ASN A 62 -7.89 -1.67 -6.19
CA ASN A 62 -7.50 -0.26 -6.24
C ASN A 62 -8.46 0.51 -7.17
N ARG A 63 -8.59 1.81 -6.92
CA ARG A 63 -9.50 2.70 -7.66
C ARG A 63 -9.37 2.66 -9.18
N PHE A 64 -8.19 2.33 -9.71
CA PHE A 64 -7.97 2.27 -11.16
C PHE A 64 -8.53 0.97 -11.76
N ASN A 65 -8.47 -0.14 -11.02
CA ASN A 65 -9.09 -1.40 -11.45
C ASN A 65 -10.61 -1.41 -11.24
N SER A 66 -11.11 -0.62 -10.29
CA SER A 66 -12.54 -0.50 -10.00
C SER A 66 -13.24 0.46 -10.97
N ASP A 67 -12.50 1.33 -11.65
CA ASP A 67 -13.04 2.27 -12.60
C ASP A 67 -13.31 1.60 -13.96
N PRO A 68 -14.58 1.54 -14.42
CA PRO A 68 -14.92 0.89 -15.70
C PRO A 68 -14.33 1.60 -16.92
N GLN A 69 -13.94 2.88 -16.81
CA GLN A 69 -13.34 3.65 -17.90
C GLN A 69 -11.81 3.50 -17.96
N ILE A 70 -11.20 2.80 -17.01
CA ILE A 70 -9.76 2.55 -17.01
C ILE A 70 -9.48 1.09 -17.36
N SER A 71 -8.77 0.85 -18.47
CA SER A 71 -8.41 -0.51 -18.85
C SER A 71 -7.47 -1.15 -17.83
N LYS A 72 -7.59 -2.48 -17.64
CA LYS A 72 -6.70 -3.25 -16.77
C LYS A 72 -5.21 -3.04 -17.10
N LYS A 73 -4.88 -2.90 -18.39
CA LYS A 73 -3.51 -2.64 -18.85
C LYS A 73 -2.97 -1.32 -18.28
N VAL A 74 -3.80 -0.26 -18.32
CA VAL A 74 -3.45 1.06 -17.77
C VAL A 74 -3.33 0.99 -16.24
N ALA A 75 -4.30 0.38 -15.56
CA ALA A 75 -4.27 0.22 -14.10
C ALA A 75 -3.02 -0.53 -13.61
N CYS A 76 -2.62 -1.61 -14.29
CA CYS A 76 -1.38 -2.35 -14.00
C CYS A 76 -0.14 -1.48 -14.23
N LYS A 77 -0.11 -0.72 -15.34
CA LYS A 77 1.02 0.17 -15.66
C LYS A 77 1.19 1.29 -14.62
N ILE A 78 0.09 1.88 -14.16
CA ILE A 78 0.12 2.88 -13.09
C ILE A 78 0.81 2.33 -11.84
N LYS A 79 0.49 1.10 -11.40
CA LYS A 79 1.09 0.50 -10.21
C LYS A 79 2.56 0.12 -10.40
N GLU A 80 2.92 -0.35 -11.58
CA GLU A 80 4.29 -0.59 -12.00
C GLU A 80 5.14 0.70 -11.90
N GLU A 81 4.67 1.80 -12.51
CA GLU A 81 5.36 3.09 -12.47
C GLU A 81 5.40 3.67 -11.06
N TRP A 82 4.31 3.53 -10.30
CA TRP A 82 4.24 4.01 -8.93
C TRP A 82 5.32 3.38 -8.05
N ALA A 83 5.49 2.05 -8.13
CA ALA A 83 6.56 1.36 -7.41
C ALA A 83 7.95 1.73 -7.94
N GLY A 84 8.12 1.87 -9.25
CA GLY A 84 9.38 2.27 -9.89
C GLY A 84 9.83 3.69 -9.53
N ASN A 85 8.91 4.58 -9.21
CA ASN A 85 9.23 5.95 -8.79
C ASN A 85 10.09 6.02 -7.52
N TYR A 86 10.16 4.95 -6.73
CA TYR A 86 11.10 4.84 -5.62
C TYR A 86 12.55 4.89 -6.10
N PHE A 87 12.90 4.10 -7.09
CA PHE A 87 14.27 3.98 -7.60
C PHE A 87 14.76 5.23 -8.34
N SER A 88 13.82 6.03 -8.87
CA SER A 88 14.15 7.34 -9.46
C SER A 88 14.10 8.49 -8.45
N GLY A 89 13.90 8.23 -7.16
CA GLY A 89 13.80 9.23 -6.11
C GLY A 89 12.53 10.11 -6.14
N LYS A 90 11.58 9.81 -7.03
CA LYS A 90 10.34 10.61 -7.19
C LYS A 90 9.29 10.30 -6.13
N ARG A 91 9.33 9.10 -5.52
CA ARG A 91 8.35 8.68 -4.52
C ARG A 91 8.94 7.63 -3.57
N GLY A 92 8.58 7.74 -2.30
CA GLY A 92 9.03 6.83 -1.26
C GLY A 92 10.30 7.32 -0.56
N ARG A 93 10.40 7.02 0.72
CA ARG A 93 11.59 7.29 1.54
C ARG A 93 12.39 6.02 1.77
N TRP A 94 11.68 4.90 1.96
CA TRP A 94 12.26 3.59 2.19
C TRP A 94 11.49 2.54 1.38
N MET A 95 12.19 1.53 0.96
CA MET A 95 11.60 0.33 0.40
C MET A 95 12.27 -0.89 1.03
N VAL A 96 11.44 -1.81 1.53
CA VAL A 96 11.85 -3.11 2.04
C VAL A 96 11.46 -4.17 1.02
N VAL A 97 12.34 -5.11 0.76
CA VAL A 97 12.10 -6.23 -0.16
C VAL A 97 12.26 -7.57 0.55
N VAL A 98 11.61 -8.58 0.03
CA VAL A 98 11.84 -9.98 0.35
C VAL A 98 12.38 -10.66 -0.88
N GLU A 99 13.60 -11.17 -0.77
CA GLU A 99 14.26 -11.91 -1.84
C GLU A 99 14.23 -13.42 -1.56
N TYR A 100 13.95 -14.21 -2.58
CA TYR A 100 14.09 -15.66 -2.55
C TYR A 100 14.64 -16.19 -3.87
N LYS A 101 15.76 -16.92 -3.81
CA LYS A 101 16.46 -17.47 -5.01
C LYS A 101 16.66 -16.38 -6.08
N LYS A 102 17.21 -15.23 -5.69
CA LYS A 102 17.46 -14.05 -6.56
C LYS A 102 16.19 -13.42 -7.18
N ASN A 103 15.01 -13.75 -6.69
CA ASN A 103 13.75 -13.14 -7.15
C ASN A 103 13.12 -12.32 -6.03
N ILE A 104 12.60 -11.15 -6.37
CA ILE A 104 11.81 -10.35 -5.45
C ILE A 104 10.41 -10.95 -5.35
N ILE A 105 10.07 -11.49 -4.18
CA ILE A 105 8.78 -12.13 -3.89
C ILE A 105 7.87 -11.28 -3.01
N GLY A 106 8.36 -10.15 -2.51
CA GLY A 106 7.58 -9.17 -1.76
C GLY A 106 8.28 -7.83 -1.71
N PHE A 107 7.51 -6.75 -1.60
CA PHE A 107 8.04 -5.41 -1.32
C PHE A 107 7.08 -4.58 -0.49
N LEU A 108 7.63 -3.63 0.24
CA LEU A 108 6.94 -2.64 1.06
C LEU A 108 7.58 -1.27 0.80
N GLN A 109 6.83 -0.35 0.20
CA GLN A 109 7.24 1.04 -0.02
C GLN A 109 6.63 1.94 1.05
N LEU A 110 7.46 2.80 1.63
CA LEU A 110 7.09 3.71 2.70
C LEU A 110 7.35 5.16 2.29
N ILE A 111 6.43 6.04 2.66
CA ILE A 111 6.58 7.48 2.55
C ILE A 111 6.58 8.11 3.95
N ARG A 112 7.32 9.20 4.10
CA ARG A 112 7.29 10.02 5.31
C ARG A 112 6.17 11.03 5.18
N LYS A 113 5.17 10.97 6.06
CA LYS A 113 4.08 11.92 6.11
C LYS A 113 4.48 13.18 6.90
N ASN A 114 5.13 12.97 8.04
CA ASN A 114 5.68 14.01 8.89
C ASN A 114 6.76 13.40 9.81
N TYR A 115 7.25 14.16 10.81
CA TYR A 115 8.30 13.69 11.73
C TYR A 115 7.86 12.55 12.66
N LYS A 116 6.55 12.36 12.88
CA LYS A 116 6.01 11.28 13.74
C LYS A 116 5.42 10.11 12.96
N THR A 117 5.09 10.29 11.68
CA THR A 117 4.25 9.36 10.94
C THR A 117 4.89 8.90 9.65
N ILE A 118 4.99 7.60 9.45
CA ILE A 118 5.27 6.97 8.16
C ILE A 118 4.01 6.30 7.62
N VAL A 119 3.89 6.22 6.31
CA VAL A 119 2.73 5.62 5.63
C VAL A 119 3.20 4.47 4.76
N ILE A 120 2.54 3.33 4.87
CA ILE A 120 2.65 2.24 3.91
C ILE A 120 1.95 2.70 2.63
N ASP A 121 2.76 3.02 1.63
CA ASP A 121 2.29 3.50 0.33
C ASP A 121 1.91 2.35 -0.60
N LEU A 122 2.77 1.35 -0.69
CA LEU A 122 2.54 0.10 -1.40
C LEU A 122 3.07 -1.08 -0.59
N ILE A 123 2.33 -2.17 -0.57
CA ILE A 123 2.80 -3.46 -0.06
C ILE A 123 2.28 -4.58 -0.95
N ALA A 124 3.16 -5.47 -1.35
CA ALA A 124 2.79 -6.61 -2.18
C ALA A 124 3.60 -7.85 -1.84
N VAL A 125 2.96 -9.01 -1.96
CA VAL A 125 3.59 -10.33 -1.90
C VAL A 125 3.14 -11.14 -3.11
N ASP A 126 4.09 -11.80 -3.76
CA ASP A 126 3.81 -12.70 -4.89
C ASP A 126 2.77 -13.75 -4.51
N LYS A 127 1.83 -14.01 -5.41
CA LYS A 127 0.66 -14.87 -5.15
C LYS A 127 1.04 -16.25 -4.58
N LYS A 128 2.10 -16.87 -5.11
CA LYS A 128 2.57 -18.20 -4.68
C LYS A 128 3.21 -18.20 -3.28
N ASN A 129 3.55 -17.02 -2.77
CA ASN A 129 4.23 -16.82 -1.50
C ASN A 129 3.35 -16.16 -0.43
N ARG A 130 2.06 -15.94 -0.71
CA ARG A 130 1.09 -15.44 0.28
C ARG A 130 0.82 -16.48 1.37
N GLY A 131 0.29 -16.02 2.49
CA GLY A 131 -0.02 -16.89 3.65
C GLY A 131 1.19 -17.27 4.51
N LYS A 132 2.42 -16.95 4.07
CA LYS A 132 3.68 -17.30 4.77
C LYS A 132 4.17 -16.21 5.74
N GLY A 133 3.35 -15.22 6.07
CA GLY A 133 3.71 -14.16 7.01
C GLY A 133 4.62 -13.06 6.46
N LEU A 134 4.99 -13.07 5.17
CA LEU A 134 5.97 -12.14 4.59
C LEU A 134 5.56 -10.67 4.71
N ALA A 135 4.28 -10.35 4.56
CA ALA A 135 3.79 -8.98 4.76
C ALA A 135 4.00 -8.51 6.21
N LYS A 136 3.69 -9.36 7.20
CA LYS A 136 3.97 -9.10 8.61
C LYS A 136 5.46 -8.88 8.85
N THR A 137 6.32 -9.72 8.27
CA THR A 137 7.78 -9.60 8.41
C THR A 137 8.30 -8.29 7.83
N MET A 138 7.86 -7.87 6.64
CA MET A 138 8.24 -6.58 6.06
C MET A 138 7.79 -5.39 6.90
N ILE A 139 6.57 -5.41 7.43
CA ILE A 139 6.05 -4.34 8.29
C ILE A 139 6.82 -4.30 9.61
N SER A 140 7.14 -5.47 10.20
CA SER A 140 7.98 -5.57 11.40
C SER A 140 9.38 -4.98 11.16
N TYR A 141 10.04 -5.40 10.07
CA TYR A 141 11.34 -4.87 9.68
C TYR A 141 11.32 -3.35 9.51
N ALA A 142 10.32 -2.83 8.82
CA ALA A 142 10.14 -1.40 8.64
C ALA A 142 9.86 -0.66 9.96
N SER A 143 9.05 -1.24 10.85
CA SER A 143 8.76 -0.69 12.18
C SER A 143 10.03 -0.51 13.02
N ILE A 144 10.99 -1.39 12.88
CA ILE A 144 12.24 -1.35 13.66
C ILE A 144 13.25 -0.41 13.01
N ASN A 145 13.41 -0.50 11.69
CA ASN A 145 14.52 0.15 10.98
C ASN A 145 14.15 1.52 10.40
N CYS A 146 12.86 1.82 10.21
CA CYS A 146 12.42 3.08 9.59
C CYS A 146 11.74 4.03 10.57
N LEU A 147 11.17 3.53 11.68
CA LEU A 147 10.46 4.39 12.62
C LEU A 147 11.38 5.37 13.32
N GLY A 148 12.56 4.93 13.81
CA GLY A 148 13.45 5.81 14.57
C GLY A 148 12.68 6.56 15.66
N SER A 149 12.51 7.88 15.47
CA SER A 149 11.67 8.75 16.28
C SER A 149 10.18 8.77 15.87
N HIS A 150 9.80 8.08 14.79
CA HIS A 150 8.40 8.01 14.35
C HIS A 150 7.62 7.08 15.27
N GLU A 151 6.40 7.49 15.61
CA GLU A 151 5.55 6.81 16.57
C GLU A 151 4.41 6.04 15.90
N VAL A 152 4.07 6.43 14.66
CA VAL A 152 2.86 5.97 13.98
C VAL A 152 3.16 5.42 12.59
N ILE A 153 2.61 4.24 12.30
CA ILE A 153 2.52 3.70 10.94
C ILE A 153 1.07 3.81 10.49
N GLU A 154 0.82 4.52 9.40
CA GLU A 154 -0.50 4.57 8.77
C GLU A 154 -0.51 3.70 7.50
N VAL A 155 -1.70 3.25 7.13
CA VAL A 155 -1.94 2.56 5.85
C VAL A 155 -3.35 2.83 5.36
N GLY A 156 -3.48 3.00 4.04
CA GLY A 156 -4.78 3.04 3.37
C GLY A 156 -5.03 1.77 2.58
N THR A 157 -6.23 1.20 2.69
CA THR A 157 -6.65 0.08 1.86
C THR A 157 -8.12 0.21 1.47
N GLN A 158 -8.54 -0.50 0.43
CA GLN A 158 -9.92 -0.51 -0.02
C GLN A 158 -10.79 -1.39 0.89
N ILE A 159 -12.05 -1.01 1.08
CA ILE A 159 -12.99 -1.82 1.87
C ILE A 159 -13.18 -3.22 1.28
N ALA A 160 -13.12 -3.35 -0.05
CA ALA A 160 -13.21 -4.62 -0.75
C ALA A 160 -11.96 -5.51 -0.58
N ASN A 161 -10.85 -4.97 -0.05
CA ASN A 161 -9.61 -5.72 0.19
C ASN A 161 -9.62 -6.35 1.58
N THR A 162 -10.53 -7.30 1.78
CA THR A 162 -10.76 -7.96 3.08
C THR A 162 -9.52 -8.70 3.59
N GLU A 163 -8.69 -9.26 2.68
CA GLU A 163 -7.42 -9.90 3.05
C GLU A 163 -6.46 -8.92 3.74
N SER A 164 -6.32 -7.72 3.19
CA SER A 164 -5.47 -6.68 3.79
C SER A 164 -6.05 -6.12 5.08
N LEU A 165 -7.37 -5.92 5.14
CA LEU A 165 -8.04 -5.49 6.39
C LEU A 165 -7.83 -6.50 7.51
N ALA A 166 -8.01 -7.80 7.22
CA ALA A 166 -7.76 -8.87 8.19
C ALA A 166 -6.29 -8.93 8.64
N LEU A 167 -5.35 -8.72 7.71
CA LEU A 167 -3.92 -8.64 8.04
C LEU A 167 -3.65 -7.48 9.00
N TYR A 168 -4.09 -6.27 8.66
CA TYR A 168 -3.82 -5.09 9.50
C TYR A 168 -4.48 -5.20 10.88
N ALA A 169 -5.71 -5.72 10.96
CA ALA A 169 -6.37 -5.98 12.24
C ALA A 169 -5.56 -6.96 13.12
N LYS A 170 -5.07 -8.08 12.54
CA LYS A 170 -4.19 -9.04 13.25
C LYS A 170 -2.86 -8.43 13.71
N LEU A 171 -2.37 -7.41 13.02
CA LEU A 171 -1.16 -6.69 13.40
C LEU A 171 -1.41 -5.61 14.46
N GLY A 172 -2.66 -5.36 14.83
CA GLY A 172 -3.05 -4.37 15.84
C GLY A 172 -3.29 -2.97 15.28
N PHE A 173 -3.44 -2.82 13.96
CA PHE A 173 -3.87 -1.56 13.38
C PHE A 173 -5.34 -1.29 13.71
N SER A 174 -5.64 -0.04 14.05
CA SER A 174 -6.99 0.45 14.30
C SER A 174 -7.46 1.34 13.15
N ILE A 175 -8.74 1.26 12.81
CA ILE A 175 -9.35 2.13 11.80
C ILE A 175 -9.44 3.55 12.37
N ILE A 176 -8.94 4.53 11.61
CA ILE A 176 -8.97 5.95 12.00
C ILE A 176 -9.90 6.78 11.12
N SER A 177 -10.17 6.37 9.90
CA SER A 177 -11.15 7.03 9.03
C SER A 177 -11.56 6.18 7.85
N SER A 178 -12.67 6.59 7.20
CA SER A 178 -13.13 6.03 5.94
C SER A 178 -13.55 7.12 4.97
N SER A 179 -13.43 6.85 3.67
CA SER A 179 -13.78 7.82 2.63
C SER A 179 -14.19 7.16 1.31
N TYR A 180 -15.06 7.84 0.57
CA TYR A 180 -15.35 7.52 -0.83
C TYR A 180 -14.29 8.12 -1.74
N VAL A 181 -13.87 7.36 -2.74
CA VAL A 181 -13.03 7.81 -3.84
C VAL A 181 -13.90 7.98 -5.06
N LEU A 182 -13.89 9.18 -5.64
CA LEU A 182 -14.70 9.52 -6.80
C LEU A 182 -13.78 9.81 -7.98
N HIS A 183 -14.24 9.41 -9.18
CA HIS A 183 -13.65 9.82 -10.44
C HIS A 183 -14.67 10.58 -11.27
N ARG A 184 -14.18 11.38 -12.19
CA ARG A 184 -14.90 11.99 -13.28
C ARG A 184 -13.98 11.97 -14.50
N HIS A 185 -14.47 11.48 -15.63
CA HIS A 185 -13.79 11.55 -16.91
C HIS A 185 -14.39 12.67 -17.74
N GLN A 186 -13.57 13.31 -18.54
CA GLN A 186 -13.96 14.35 -19.51
C GLN A 186 -13.99 13.74 -20.89
#